data_a7b62cc8e61a9872a70d64f1bce276f8
#
_entry.id   a7b62cc8e61a9872a70d64f1bce276f8
#
_cell.length_a   1.000
_cell.length_b   1.000
_cell.length_c   1.000
_cell.angle_alpha   90.00
_cell.angle_beta   90.00
_cell.angle_gamma   90.00
#
_symmetry.space_group_name_H-M   'P 1'
#
loop_
_entity.id
_entity.type
_entity.pdbx_description
1 polymer ?
#
loop_
_entity_poly.entity_id
_entity_poly.type
_entity_poly.pdbx_seq_one_letter_code
_entity_poly.pdbx_strand_id
1 'polypeptide(L)'
;MLIIAVGIMYLQSRYIRHSDYGYDKSVVLVGNLPYELLDRRETFVSELSGLSGVEGVSISQFILNSSDSYMNWGRGQGENNIYFACFPVDYRYLSVLGIKITEGRDFKAGDGDVYIFNEAARKKYPWMKVDEPATPGDYPVVGFCENIRFSSFRNNDAVEPMAFFIYGKNHADWDANNILNIRVDPGVDKVDMLHRLAEVTEKMAPGSDFRFRFMDEVIDQNYHQELRFTRQILLFSLIAIVLSMIGVFGLTLFESEYRRKEIGIRKIMGSSTGEILYMFTKRYFVMLVVCFVLAVPFGWWIGHDWLESFSDKTPIRAWVFVASFLLVSLITVLTVTFQCWKNANENPVRSIKTE
;
A
#
# COMPACT_ATOMS: atom_id res chain seq x y z
N MET A 1 -3.44 2.11 22.66
CA MET A 1 -4.36 2.35 21.55
C MET A 1 -3.62 2.82 20.29
N LEU A 2 -2.92 3.95 20.29
CA LEU A 2 -2.20 4.47 19.11
C LEU A 2 -1.19 3.47 18.51
N ILE A 3 -0.43 2.75 19.33
CA ILE A 3 0.54 1.73 18.89
C ILE A 3 -0.17 0.60 18.13
N ILE A 4 -1.35 0.18 18.59
CA ILE A 4 -2.18 -0.84 17.93
C ILE A 4 -2.60 -0.32 16.54
N ALA A 5 -3.09 0.92 16.47
CA ALA A 5 -3.48 1.55 15.20
C ALA A 5 -2.31 1.61 14.22
N VAL A 6 -1.13 2.06 14.65
CA VAL A 6 0.10 2.06 13.83
C VAL A 6 0.45 0.66 13.34
N GLY A 7 0.34 -0.35 14.20
CA GLY A 7 0.60 -1.74 13.85
C GLY A 7 -0.34 -2.25 12.74
N ILE A 8 -1.63 -1.97 12.85
CA ILE A 8 -2.64 -2.33 11.84
C ILE A 8 -2.37 -1.61 10.52
N MET A 9 -2.14 -0.30 10.56
CA MET A 9 -1.84 0.50 9.37
C MET A 9 -0.55 0.06 8.67
N TYR A 10 0.49 -0.27 9.42
CA TYR A 10 1.73 -0.80 8.87
C TYR A 10 1.52 -2.14 8.16
N LEU A 11 0.73 -3.05 8.76
CA LEU A 11 0.42 -4.34 8.16
C LEU A 11 -0.38 -4.19 6.87
N GLN A 12 -1.38 -3.31 6.83
CA GLN A 12 -2.15 -3.02 5.63
C GLN A 12 -1.27 -2.42 4.53
N SER A 13 -0.42 -1.44 4.86
CA SER A 13 0.51 -0.85 3.89
C SER A 13 1.48 -1.89 3.32
N ARG A 14 1.98 -2.79 4.16
CA ARG A 14 2.83 -3.91 3.73
C ARG A 14 2.06 -4.88 2.84
N TYR A 15 0.82 -5.20 3.19
CA TYR A 15 -0.05 -6.06 2.40
C TYR A 15 -0.26 -5.49 0.99
N ILE A 16 -0.62 -4.21 0.87
CA ILE A 16 -0.82 -3.53 -0.41
C ILE A 16 0.42 -3.62 -1.29
N ARG A 17 1.61 -3.33 -0.75
CA ARG A 17 2.86 -3.36 -1.52
C ARG A 17 3.22 -4.74 -2.06
N HIS A 18 2.92 -5.81 -1.32
CA HIS A 18 3.27 -7.18 -1.68
C HIS A 18 2.11 -7.96 -2.32
N SER A 19 0.95 -7.34 -2.48
CA SER A 19 -0.18 -7.96 -3.16
C SER A 19 0.12 -8.19 -4.63
N ASP A 20 -0.40 -9.28 -5.15
CA ASP A 20 -0.44 -9.54 -6.56
C ASP A 20 -1.47 -8.62 -7.24
N TYR A 21 -1.04 -7.89 -8.24
CA TYR A 21 -1.88 -6.98 -9.01
C TYR A 21 -2.42 -7.64 -10.27
N GLY A 22 -1.98 -8.88 -10.58
CA GLY A 22 -2.30 -9.57 -11.83
C GLY A 22 -1.45 -9.07 -13.01
N TYR A 23 -0.38 -8.29 -12.74
CA TYR A 23 0.60 -7.84 -13.73
C TYR A 23 1.96 -7.51 -13.10
N ASP A 24 3.01 -7.47 -13.93
CA ASP A 24 4.42 -7.34 -13.52
C ASP A 24 4.81 -5.88 -13.24
N LYS A 25 4.37 -5.31 -12.13
CA LYS A 25 4.59 -3.89 -11.77
C LYS A 25 6.05 -3.48 -11.55
N SER A 26 6.94 -4.42 -11.19
CA SER A 26 8.32 -4.13 -10.80
C SER A 26 9.30 -3.97 -11.96
N VAL A 27 8.91 -4.46 -13.13
CA VAL A 27 9.73 -4.47 -14.36
C VAL A 27 9.14 -3.62 -15.47
N VAL A 28 8.08 -2.87 -15.21
CA VAL A 28 7.43 -1.99 -16.18
C VAL A 28 7.68 -0.54 -15.80
N LEU A 29 8.19 0.23 -16.76
CA LEU A 29 8.27 1.68 -16.70
C LEU A 29 7.10 2.29 -17.47
N VAL A 30 6.63 3.43 -17.00
CA VAL A 30 5.58 4.22 -17.64
C VAL A 30 6.00 5.67 -17.82
N GLY A 31 5.51 6.30 -18.88
CA GLY A 31 5.76 7.72 -19.13
C GLY A 31 4.83 8.24 -20.21
N ASN A 32 4.57 9.55 -20.19
CA ASN A 32 3.75 10.16 -21.23
C ASN A 32 4.58 10.31 -22.51
N LEU A 33 3.99 9.99 -23.65
CA LEU A 33 4.62 10.25 -24.95
C LEU A 33 4.74 11.75 -25.15
N PRO A 34 5.94 12.30 -25.47
CA PRO A 34 6.08 13.71 -25.82
C PRO A 34 5.17 14.08 -26.99
N TYR A 35 4.53 15.26 -26.90
CA TYR A 35 3.59 15.72 -27.90
C TYR A 35 4.22 15.75 -29.32
N GLU A 36 5.48 16.12 -29.41
CA GLU A 36 6.27 16.21 -30.64
C GLU A 36 6.47 14.82 -31.32
N LEU A 37 6.26 13.74 -30.56
CA LEU A 37 6.45 12.35 -31.02
C LEU A 37 5.14 11.64 -31.33
N LEU A 38 3.98 12.27 -31.15
CA LEU A 38 2.68 11.64 -31.42
C LEU A 38 2.58 11.13 -32.85
N ASP A 39 3.01 11.93 -33.84
CA ASP A 39 3.02 11.52 -35.26
C ASP A 39 4.12 10.52 -35.60
N ARG A 40 5.14 10.36 -34.74
CA ARG A 40 6.29 9.47 -34.92
C ARG A 40 6.33 8.35 -33.86
N ARG A 41 5.19 8.08 -33.21
CA ARG A 41 5.11 7.14 -32.09
C ARG A 41 5.67 5.76 -32.43
N GLU A 42 5.38 5.23 -33.60
CA GLU A 42 5.89 3.91 -34.03
C GLU A 42 7.41 3.88 -34.17
N THR A 43 7.99 4.96 -34.71
CA THR A 43 9.44 5.09 -34.81
C THR A 43 10.08 5.16 -33.42
N PHE A 44 9.48 5.94 -32.51
CA PHE A 44 9.97 6.06 -31.15
C PHE A 44 9.86 4.74 -30.38
N VAL A 45 8.75 4.04 -30.50
CA VAL A 45 8.57 2.68 -29.94
C VAL A 45 9.62 1.71 -30.49
N SER A 46 9.92 1.78 -31.79
CA SER A 46 10.96 0.95 -32.41
C SER A 46 12.35 1.23 -31.86
N GLU A 47 12.72 2.51 -31.70
CA GLU A 47 13.99 2.91 -31.10
C GLU A 47 14.13 2.44 -29.64
N LEU A 48 13.08 2.62 -28.83
CA LEU A 48 13.05 2.13 -27.46
C LEU A 48 13.15 0.60 -27.36
N SER A 49 12.45 -0.10 -28.25
CA SER A 49 12.49 -1.57 -28.33
C SER A 49 13.87 -2.11 -28.76
N GLY A 50 14.68 -1.30 -29.43
CA GLY A 50 16.06 -1.65 -29.83
C GLY A 50 17.08 -1.54 -28.70
N LEU A 51 16.73 -0.98 -27.56
CA LEU A 51 17.63 -0.82 -26.43
C LEU A 51 17.88 -2.17 -25.73
N SER A 52 19.15 -2.45 -25.45
CA SER A 52 19.52 -3.65 -24.69
C SER A 52 18.89 -3.62 -23.29
N GLY A 53 18.20 -4.70 -22.92
CA GLY A 53 17.47 -4.81 -21.65
C GLY A 53 16.03 -4.34 -21.71
N VAL A 54 15.52 -3.86 -22.86
CA VAL A 54 14.09 -3.66 -23.10
C VAL A 54 13.51 -4.93 -23.73
N GLU A 55 12.52 -5.52 -23.08
CA GLU A 55 11.83 -6.74 -23.54
C GLU A 55 10.61 -6.44 -24.42
N GLY A 56 9.99 -5.27 -24.22
CA GLY A 56 8.83 -4.87 -24.99
C GLY A 56 8.36 -3.46 -24.66
N VAL A 57 7.71 -2.85 -25.64
CA VAL A 57 7.14 -1.49 -25.51
C VAL A 57 5.71 -1.53 -26.03
N SER A 58 4.78 -0.94 -25.28
CA SER A 58 3.38 -0.78 -25.68
C SER A 58 2.89 0.63 -25.36
N ILE A 59 1.73 0.96 -25.92
CA ILE A 59 1.09 2.25 -25.72
C ILE A 59 -0.32 2.02 -25.16
N SER A 60 -0.71 2.88 -24.21
CA SER A 60 -2.06 2.90 -23.64
C SER A 60 -2.58 4.32 -23.48
N GLN A 61 -3.87 4.46 -23.20
CA GLN A 61 -4.46 5.76 -22.92
C GLN A 61 -4.27 6.15 -21.45
N PHE A 62 -4.22 5.19 -20.54
CA PHE A 62 -4.14 5.41 -19.10
C PHE A 62 -3.02 4.59 -18.47
N ILE A 63 -2.55 5.04 -17.32
CA ILE A 63 -1.63 4.28 -16.46
C ILE A 63 -2.47 3.50 -15.45
N LEU A 64 -2.29 2.19 -15.35
CA LEU A 64 -2.97 1.37 -14.34
C LEU A 64 -2.66 1.88 -12.92
N ASN A 65 -3.66 1.85 -12.06
CA ASN A 65 -3.58 2.33 -10.69
C ASN A 65 -3.17 3.82 -10.53
N SER A 66 -3.32 4.65 -11.57
CA SER A 66 -3.25 6.11 -11.42
C SER A 66 -4.60 6.70 -11.01
N SER A 67 -4.64 8.00 -10.67
CA SER A 67 -5.88 8.70 -10.29
C SER A 67 -6.93 8.73 -11.40
N ASP A 68 -6.48 8.76 -12.68
CA ASP A 68 -7.32 8.85 -13.87
C ASP A 68 -7.11 7.61 -14.74
N SER A 69 -7.37 6.45 -14.16
CA SER A 69 -6.83 5.20 -14.70
C SER A 69 -7.75 4.46 -15.68
N TYR A 70 -8.98 4.92 -15.93
CA TYR A 70 -9.90 4.24 -16.85
C TYR A 70 -11.12 5.08 -17.21
N MET A 71 -11.81 4.67 -18.28
CA MET A 71 -13.14 5.17 -18.64
C MET A 71 -14.23 4.19 -18.20
N ASN A 72 -15.35 4.69 -17.75
CA ASN A 72 -16.54 3.87 -17.52
C ASN A 72 -17.40 3.84 -18.77
N TRP A 73 -17.54 2.65 -19.38
CA TRP A 73 -18.34 2.45 -20.56
C TRP A 73 -19.61 1.66 -20.24
N GLY A 74 -20.74 2.13 -20.82
CA GLY A 74 -21.99 1.39 -20.93
C GLY A 74 -22.21 0.98 -22.38
N ARG A 75 -22.57 -0.27 -22.62
CA ARG A 75 -22.88 -0.80 -23.93
C ARG A 75 -24.18 -1.64 -23.90
N GLY A 76 -24.89 -1.68 -25.01
CA GLY A 76 -26.14 -2.44 -25.13
C GLY A 76 -27.38 -1.68 -24.67
N GLN A 77 -28.53 -2.35 -24.70
CA GLN A 77 -29.82 -1.83 -24.27
C GLN A 77 -30.64 -2.92 -23.56
N GLY A 78 -31.50 -2.50 -22.62
CA GLY A 78 -32.38 -3.41 -21.90
C GLY A 78 -31.61 -4.42 -21.03
N GLU A 79 -31.99 -5.69 -21.12
CA GLU A 79 -31.43 -6.78 -20.34
C GLU A 79 -29.95 -7.11 -20.70
N ASN A 80 -29.52 -6.74 -21.91
CA ASN A 80 -28.14 -6.95 -22.39
C ASN A 80 -27.24 -5.73 -22.16
N ASN A 81 -27.64 -4.84 -21.28
CA ASN A 81 -26.81 -3.68 -20.93
C ASN A 81 -25.65 -4.09 -20.04
N ILE A 82 -24.42 -3.70 -20.41
CA ILE A 82 -23.19 -3.96 -19.66
C ILE A 82 -22.52 -2.65 -19.26
N TYR A 83 -21.96 -2.63 -18.06
CA TYR A 83 -21.14 -1.54 -17.55
C TYR A 83 -19.80 -2.10 -17.12
N PHE A 84 -18.72 -1.46 -17.55
CA PHE A 84 -17.37 -1.92 -17.30
C PHE A 84 -16.34 -0.76 -17.34
N ALA A 85 -15.23 -0.96 -16.66
CA ALA A 85 -14.06 -0.10 -16.81
C ALA A 85 -13.35 -0.42 -18.13
N CYS A 86 -13.06 0.59 -18.95
CA CYS A 86 -12.40 0.42 -20.23
C CYS A 86 -11.00 1.03 -20.22
N PHE A 87 -10.03 0.25 -20.74
CA PHE A 87 -8.66 0.63 -20.94
C PHE A 87 -8.29 0.50 -22.42
N PRO A 88 -8.26 1.60 -23.16
CA PRO A 88 -7.72 1.60 -24.51
C PRO A 88 -6.22 1.36 -24.52
N VAL A 89 -5.78 0.40 -25.34
CA VAL A 89 -4.40 -0.10 -25.40
C VAL A 89 -3.97 -0.46 -26.81
N ASP A 90 -2.69 -0.67 -27.04
CA ASP A 90 -2.18 -1.30 -28.26
C ASP A 90 -2.13 -2.84 -28.13
N TYR A 91 -1.89 -3.53 -29.24
CA TYR A 91 -1.91 -4.99 -29.31
C TYR A 91 -0.80 -5.68 -28.48
N ARG A 92 0.20 -4.96 -28.01
CA ARG A 92 1.34 -5.50 -27.22
C ARG A 92 1.11 -5.37 -25.72
N TYR A 93 0.09 -4.64 -25.30
CA TYR A 93 -0.06 -4.20 -23.91
C TYR A 93 -0.12 -5.34 -22.91
N LEU A 94 -0.93 -6.38 -23.17
CA LEU A 94 -1.10 -7.49 -22.24
C LEU A 94 0.20 -8.27 -22.07
N SER A 95 0.90 -8.53 -23.19
CA SER A 95 2.20 -9.21 -23.16
C SER A 95 3.28 -8.40 -22.45
N VAL A 96 3.31 -7.07 -22.64
CA VAL A 96 4.27 -6.16 -21.96
C VAL A 96 4.02 -6.14 -20.46
N LEU A 97 2.77 -6.14 -20.00
CA LEU A 97 2.44 -6.17 -18.59
C LEU A 97 2.47 -7.58 -17.98
N GLY A 98 2.56 -8.63 -18.78
CA GLY A 98 2.51 -10.02 -18.30
C GLY A 98 1.12 -10.48 -17.90
N ILE A 99 0.05 -9.85 -18.42
CA ILE A 99 -1.34 -10.21 -18.14
C ILE A 99 -1.70 -11.47 -18.91
N LYS A 100 -2.23 -12.48 -18.22
CA LYS A 100 -2.52 -13.79 -18.82
C LYS A 100 -3.93 -13.85 -19.40
N ILE A 101 -4.01 -14.41 -20.60
CA ILE A 101 -5.28 -14.76 -21.23
C ILE A 101 -5.77 -16.09 -20.66
N THR A 102 -7.04 -16.14 -20.25
CA THR A 102 -7.67 -17.33 -19.69
C THR A 102 -8.52 -18.07 -20.72
N GLU A 103 -9.05 -17.35 -21.73
CA GLU A 103 -9.81 -17.92 -22.82
C GLU A 103 -9.71 -17.05 -24.07
N GLY A 104 -9.80 -17.67 -25.25
CA GLY A 104 -9.64 -16.96 -26.51
C GLY A 104 -8.19 -16.69 -26.86
N ARG A 105 -7.89 -15.48 -27.30
CA ARG A 105 -6.54 -15.06 -27.73
C ARG A 105 -6.21 -13.64 -27.28
N ASP A 106 -4.92 -13.34 -27.25
CA ASP A 106 -4.42 -11.97 -27.12
C ASP A 106 -4.67 -11.16 -28.40
N PHE A 107 -4.53 -9.86 -28.30
CA PHE A 107 -4.60 -8.94 -29.41
C PHE A 107 -3.51 -9.21 -30.46
N LYS A 108 -3.79 -8.87 -31.71
CA LYS A 108 -2.87 -9.00 -32.84
C LYS A 108 -2.68 -7.67 -33.53
N ALA A 109 -1.51 -7.48 -34.12
CA ALA A 109 -1.28 -6.37 -35.03
C ALA A 109 -2.29 -6.42 -36.18
N GLY A 110 -3.08 -5.34 -36.33
CA GLY A 110 -4.11 -5.27 -37.36
C GLY A 110 -5.51 -5.65 -36.91
N ASP A 111 -5.71 -6.07 -35.66
CA ASP A 111 -7.06 -6.13 -35.08
C ASP A 111 -7.71 -4.73 -35.17
N GLY A 112 -9.00 -4.72 -35.48
CA GLY A 112 -9.83 -3.52 -35.41
C GLY A 112 -10.35 -3.28 -34.00
N ASP A 113 -11.50 -2.64 -33.90
CA ASP A 113 -12.17 -2.41 -32.63
C ASP A 113 -12.62 -3.72 -32.00
N VAL A 114 -11.89 -4.18 -30.97
CA VAL A 114 -12.13 -5.46 -30.28
C VAL A 114 -11.87 -5.35 -28.80
N TYR A 115 -12.51 -6.22 -28.01
CA TYR A 115 -12.37 -6.31 -26.56
C TYR A 115 -11.64 -7.57 -26.11
N ILE A 116 -10.90 -7.42 -24.99
CA ILE A 116 -10.55 -8.51 -24.08
C ILE A 116 -11.11 -8.13 -22.71
N PHE A 117 -12.06 -8.91 -22.19
CA PHE A 117 -12.66 -8.71 -20.88
C PHE A 117 -11.93 -9.51 -19.81
N ASN A 118 -12.07 -9.08 -18.54
CA ASN A 118 -11.57 -9.86 -17.42
C ASN A 118 -12.58 -10.94 -16.97
N GLU A 119 -12.13 -11.87 -16.11
CA GLU A 119 -12.98 -12.94 -15.57
C GLU A 119 -14.18 -12.41 -14.76
N ALA A 120 -14.04 -11.25 -14.11
CA ALA A 120 -15.14 -10.61 -13.39
C ALA A 120 -16.27 -10.21 -14.34
N ALA A 121 -15.94 -9.68 -15.52
CA ALA A 121 -16.91 -9.38 -16.55
C ALA A 121 -17.60 -10.65 -17.04
N ARG A 122 -16.83 -11.72 -17.31
CA ARG A 122 -17.38 -13.01 -17.73
C ARG A 122 -18.34 -13.60 -16.70
N LYS A 123 -17.99 -13.50 -15.41
CA LYS A 123 -18.84 -13.98 -14.31
C LYS A 123 -20.15 -13.18 -14.21
N LYS A 124 -20.06 -11.86 -14.40
CA LYS A 124 -21.22 -10.95 -14.31
C LYS A 124 -22.11 -11.04 -15.54
N TYR A 125 -21.52 -11.29 -16.71
CA TYR A 125 -22.18 -11.36 -18.01
C TYR A 125 -21.95 -12.72 -18.68
N PRO A 126 -22.59 -13.81 -18.18
CA PRO A 126 -22.31 -15.19 -18.62
C PRO A 126 -22.66 -15.49 -20.12
N TRP A 127 -23.40 -14.61 -20.74
CA TRP A 127 -23.76 -14.72 -22.15
C TRP A 127 -22.67 -14.31 -23.14
N MET A 128 -21.64 -13.54 -22.63
CA MET A 128 -20.50 -13.15 -23.47
C MET A 128 -19.70 -14.37 -23.91
N LYS A 129 -19.36 -14.41 -25.19
CA LYS A 129 -18.55 -15.48 -25.80
C LYS A 129 -17.46 -14.89 -26.65
N VAL A 130 -16.37 -15.66 -26.77
CA VAL A 130 -15.25 -15.33 -27.66
C VAL A 130 -15.77 -15.35 -29.12
N ASP A 131 -15.25 -14.43 -29.92
CA ASP A 131 -15.60 -14.19 -31.34
C ASP A 131 -17.04 -13.73 -31.59
N GLU A 132 -17.81 -13.41 -30.52
CA GLU A 132 -19.14 -12.80 -30.65
C GLU A 132 -19.06 -11.31 -30.15
N PRO A 133 -20.00 -10.43 -30.64
CA PRO A 133 -20.11 -9.07 -30.12
C PRO A 133 -20.41 -9.07 -28.63
N ALA A 134 -19.81 -8.13 -27.88
CA ALA A 134 -20.03 -7.98 -26.43
C ALA A 134 -21.50 -7.76 -26.08
N THR A 135 -22.20 -6.99 -26.94
CA THR A 135 -23.66 -6.81 -26.96
C THR A 135 -24.13 -6.67 -28.41
N PRO A 136 -25.42 -6.84 -28.71
CA PRO A 136 -25.93 -6.66 -30.08
C PRO A 136 -25.56 -5.31 -30.69
N GLY A 137 -24.81 -5.34 -31.80
CA GLY A 137 -24.34 -4.15 -32.51
C GLY A 137 -23.06 -3.51 -31.96
N ASP A 138 -22.41 -4.13 -30.99
CA ASP A 138 -21.14 -3.71 -30.44
C ASP A 138 -19.95 -4.47 -31.09
N TYR A 139 -18.73 -4.23 -30.59
CA TYR A 139 -17.51 -4.85 -31.08
C TYR A 139 -17.32 -6.27 -30.52
N PRO A 140 -16.56 -7.13 -31.23
CA PRO A 140 -16.37 -8.51 -30.82
C PRO A 140 -15.40 -8.63 -29.60
N VAL A 141 -15.65 -9.67 -28.80
CA VAL A 141 -14.78 -10.11 -27.72
C VAL A 141 -13.81 -11.15 -28.27
N VAL A 142 -12.50 -10.89 -28.25
CA VAL A 142 -11.50 -11.83 -28.77
C VAL A 142 -10.89 -12.72 -27.70
N GLY A 143 -11.10 -12.38 -26.43
CA GLY A 143 -10.60 -13.18 -25.32
C GLY A 143 -11.05 -12.68 -23.95
N PHE A 144 -10.69 -13.48 -22.94
CA PHE A 144 -10.83 -13.14 -21.54
C PHE A 144 -9.46 -13.24 -20.86
N CYS A 145 -9.17 -12.35 -19.92
CA CYS A 145 -7.93 -12.33 -19.14
C CYS A 145 -8.19 -12.54 -17.66
N GLU A 146 -7.15 -12.86 -16.90
CA GLU A 146 -7.19 -12.91 -15.46
C GLU A 146 -7.68 -11.56 -14.88
N ASN A 147 -8.26 -11.60 -13.68
CA ASN A 147 -8.59 -10.37 -12.99
C ASN A 147 -7.33 -9.62 -12.62
N ILE A 148 -7.26 -8.37 -12.99
CA ILE A 148 -6.18 -7.48 -12.57
C ILE A 148 -6.73 -6.40 -11.64
N ARG A 149 -5.86 -5.88 -10.81
CA ARG A 149 -6.16 -4.73 -9.98
C ARG A 149 -5.79 -3.46 -10.74
N PHE A 150 -6.78 -2.77 -11.24
CA PHE A 150 -6.59 -1.57 -12.05
C PHE A 150 -6.85 -0.25 -11.30
N SER A 151 -7.45 -0.33 -10.10
CA SER A 151 -7.78 0.82 -9.26
C SER A 151 -7.21 0.71 -7.86
N SER A 152 -7.24 1.80 -7.09
CA SER A 152 -6.77 1.85 -5.72
C SER A 152 -7.49 0.83 -4.82
N PHE A 153 -6.76 0.25 -3.84
CA PHE A 153 -7.34 -0.60 -2.80
C PHE A 153 -8.39 0.10 -1.91
N ARG A 154 -8.51 1.42 -2.00
CA ARG A 154 -9.56 2.19 -1.32
C ARG A 154 -10.91 2.17 -2.04
N ASN A 155 -10.93 1.83 -3.30
CA ASN A 155 -12.19 1.69 -4.02
C ASN A 155 -12.77 0.32 -3.70
N ASN A 156 -14.04 0.27 -3.29
CA ASN A 156 -14.75 -0.98 -3.02
C ASN A 156 -14.90 -1.87 -4.27
N ASP A 157 -14.53 -1.33 -5.43
CA ASP A 157 -14.71 -1.90 -6.76
C ASP A 157 -13.47 -2.69 -7.22
N ALA A 158 -12.83 -3.39 -6.30
CA ALA A 158 -11.52 -4.02 -6.51
C ALA A 158 -11.47 -5.07 -7.62
N VAL A 159 -12.60 -5.70 -7.93
CA VAL A 159 -12.74 -6.69 -9.01
C VAL A 159 -14.03 -6.40 -9.75
N GLU A 160 -14.06 -5.30 -10.48
CA GLU A 160 -15.16 -4.95 -11.37
C GLU A 160 -14.98 -5.53 -12.76
N PRO A 161 -16.07 -5.65 -13.53
CA PRO A 161 -15.98 -5.86 -14.96
C PRO A 161 -15.10 -4.81 -15.61
N MET A 162 -14.05 -5.26 -16.27
CA MET A 162 -13.17 -4.40 -17.06
C MET A 162 -12.88 -5.01 -18.41
N ALA A 163 -12.51 -4.15 -19.35
CA ALA A 163 -12.06 -4.54 -20.67
C ALA A 163 -10.84 -3.75 -21.09
N PHE A 164 -9.91 -4.43 -21.73
CA PHE A 164 -8.95 -3.80 -22.62
C PHE A 164 -9.59 -3.65 -24.00
N PHE A 165 -9.32 -2.54 -24.66
CA PHE A 165 -9.90 -2.22 -25.96
C PHE A 165 -8.85 -1.72 -26.92
N ILE A 166 -8.83 -2.26 -28.12
CA ILE A 166 -8.02 -1.70 -29.20
C ILE A 166 -8.90 -0.81 -30.07
N TYR A 167 -8.48 0.43 -30.27
CA TYR A 167 -9.05 1.28 -31.31
C TYR A 167 -8.54 0.85 -32.70
N GLY A 168 -9.43 0.57 -33.60
CA GLY A 168 -9.09 0.41 -35.01
C GLY A 168 -8.47 1.70 -35.56
N LYS A 169 -7.63 1.58 -36.58
CA LYS A 169 -6.92 2.74 -37.19
C LYS A 169 -7.83 3.87 -37.68
N ASN A 170 -9.09 3.58 -37.89
CA ASN A 170 -10.10 4.55 -38.33
C ASN A 170 -10.93 5.12 -37.17
N HIS A 171 -10.67 4.71 -35.94
CA HIS A 171 -11.37 5.22 -34.77
C HIS A 171 -10.89 6.63 -34.43
N ALA A 172 -11.82 7.55 -34.16
CA ALA A 172 -11.49 8.97 -33.87
C ALA A 172 -10.58 9.17 -32.67
N ASP A 173 -10.65 8.25 -31.69
CA ASP A 173 -9.88 8.31 -30.43
C ASP A 173 -8.54 7.54 -30.49
N TRP A 174 -8.12 7.06 -31.67
CA TRP A 174 -6.83 6.36 -31.83
C TRP A 174 -5.65 7.15 -31.27
N ASP A 175 -5.66 8.48 -31.44
CA ASP A 175 -4.59 9.37 -31.01
C ASP A 175 -4.60 9.68 -29.51
N ALA A 176 -5.61 9.26 -28.76
CA ALA A 176 -5.68 9.42 -27.32
C ALA A 176 -4.69 8.49 -26.57
N ASN A 177 -4.19 7.44 -27.23
CA ASN A 177 -3.17 6.55 -26.66
C ASN A 177 -1.81 7.24 -26.68
N ASN A 178 -1.39 7.75 -25.52
CA ASN A 178 -0.16 8.54 -25.35
C ASN A 178 0.70 8.16 -24.15
N ILE A 179 0.38 7.03 -23.48
CA ILE A 179 1.17 6.49 -22.38
C ILE A 179 2.05 5.35 -22.90
N LEU A 180 3.35 5.48 -22.73
CA LEU A 180 4.30 4.40 -22.98
C LEU A 180 4.38 3.48 -21.77
N ASN A 181 4.40 2.17 -22.05
CA ASN A 181 4.65 1.12 -21.08
C ASN A 181 5.83 0.30 -21.60
N ILE A 182 6.92 0.23 -20.85
CA ILE A 182 8.16 -0.39 -21.25
C ILE A 182 8.50 -1.51 -20.27
N ARG A 183 8.52 -2.74 -20.76
CA ARG A 183 9.00 -3.88 -19.98
C ARG A 183 10.51 -3.98 -20.10
N VAL A 184 11.20 -4.10 -18.98
CA VAL A 184 12.65 -4.26 -18.91
C VAL A 184 13.03 -5.58 -18.24
N ASP A 185 14.18 -6.10 -18.60
CA ASP A 185 14.77 -7.26 -17.95
C ASP A 185 14.94 -7.01 -16.43
N PRO A 186 14.51 -7.94 -15.56
CA PRO A 186 14.66 -7.79 -14.11
C PRO A 186 16.11 -7.61 -13.63
N GLY A 187 17.09 -8.03 -14.41
CA GLY A 187 18.52 -7.90 -14.08
C GLY A 187 19.15 -6.56 -14.45
N VAL A 188 18.43 -5.67 -15.13
CA VAL A 188 18.97 -4.37 -15.56
C VAL A 188 19.06 -3.40 -14.38
N ASP A 189 20.15 -2.62 -14.34
CA ASP A 189 20.25 -1.48 -13.43
C ASP A 189 19.18 -0.43 -13.76
N LYS A 190 18.30 -0.18 -12.81
CA LYS A 190 17.16 0.74 -12.98
C LYS A 190 17.58 2.16 -13.32
N VAL A 191 18.67 2.64 -12.73
CA VAL A 191 19.18 4.01 -12.95
C VAL A 191 19.78 4.14 -14.33
N ASP A 192 20.61 3.17 -14.74
CA ASP A 192 21.21 3.13 -16.07
C ASP A 192 20.15 3.03 -17.18
N MET A 193 19.10 2.23 -16.97
CA MET A 193 17.99 2.13 -17.90
C MET A 193 17.25 3.47 -18.06
N LEU A 194 16.95 4.16 -16.96
CA LEU A 194 16.31 5.48 -17.01
C LEU A 194 17.17 6.50 -17.77
N HIS A 195 18.49 6.48 -17.61
CA HIS A 195 19.40 7.34 -18.35
C HIS A 195 19.37 7.04 -19.85
N ARG A 196 19.45 5.77 -20.25
CA ARG A 196 19.41 5.38 -21.67
C ARG A 196 18.07 5.75 -22.34
N LEU A 197 16.96 5.55 -21.63
CA LEU A 197 15.65 5.96 -22.11
C LEU A 197 15.55 7.47 -22.26
N ALA A 198 16.10 8.24 -21.32
CA ALA A 198 16.16 9.70 -21.39
C ALA A 198 17.02 10.19 -22.54
N GLU A 199 18.17 9.57 -22.84
CA GLU A 199 19.03 9.90 -23.98
C GLU A 199 18.32 9.71 -25.33
N VAL A 200 17.59 8.60 -25.50
CA VAL A 200 16.80 8.37 -26.72
C VAL A 200 15.70 9.42 -26.86
N THR A 201 15.04 9.75 -25.74
CA THR A 201 13.98 10.75 -25.73
C THR A 201 14.54 12.13 -26.09
N GLU A 202 15.62 12.57 -25.46
CA GLU A 202 16.26 13.85 -25.75
C GLU A 202 16.75 13.96 -27.21
N LYS A 203 17.24 12.85 -27.79
CA LYS A 203 17.64 12.82 -29.19
C LYS A 203 16.48 13.00 -30.16
N MET A 204 15.29 12.45 -29.82
CA MET A 204 14.13 12.45 -30.72
C MET A 204 13.16 13.62 -30.46
N ALA A 205 13.10 14.11 -29.23
CA ALA A 205 12.30 15.25 -28.79
C ALA A 205 13.12 16.15 -27.83
N PRO A 206 14.07 16.95 -28.35
CA PRO A 206 14.95 17.78 -27.53
C PRO A 206 14.18 18.77 -26.68
N GLY A 207 14.51 18.86 -25.39
CA GLY A 207 13.90 19.78 -24.44
C GLY A 207 12.49 19.43 -23.97
N SER A 208 12.00 18.24 -24.30
CA SER A 208 10.73 17.73 -23.74
C SER A 208 10.88 17.41 -22.24
N ASP A 209 9.92 17.86 -21.41
CA ASP A 209 9.88 17.48 -19.97
C ASP A 209 9.29 16.07 -19.80
N PHE A 210 9.93 15.10 -20.43
CA PHE A 210 9.49 13.72 -20.42
C PHE A 210 10.23 12.92 -19.35
N ARG A 211 9.48 12.16 -18.53
CA ARG A 211 10.05 11.34 -17.44
C ARG A 211 9.43 9.97 -17.42
N PHE A 212 10.29 8.97 -17.44
CA PHE A 212 9.91 7.60 -17.11
C PHE A 212 9.90 7.38 -15.61
N ARG A 213 8.94 6.59 -15.15
CA ARG A 213 8.83 6.13 -13.77
C ARG A 213 8.50 4.65 -13.74
N PHE A 214 8.98 3.95 -12.75
CA PHE A 214 8.55 2.57 -12.56
C PHE A 214 7.09 2.51 -12.11
N MET A 215 6.37 1.48 -12.53
CA MET A 215 4.95 1.29 -12.19
C MET A 215 4.74 1.14 -10.68
N ASP A 216 5.70 0.53 -9.96
CA ASP A 216 5.68 0.45 -8.50
C ASP A 216 5.74 1.84 -7.82
N GLU A 217 6.49 2.79 -8.39
CA GLU A 217 6.50 4.18 -7.91
C GLU A 217 5.16 4.89 -8.14
N VAL A 218 4.50 4.64 -9.27
CA VAL A 218 3.16 5.19 -9.55
C VAL A 218 2.14 4.65 -8.56
N ILE A 219 2.19 3.36 -8.27
CA ILE A 219 1.34 2.73 -7.27
C ILE A 219 1.63 3.32 -5.88
N ASP A 220 2.89 3.43 -5.49
CA ASP A 220 3.27 4.03 -4.20
C ASP A 220 2.79 5.48 -4.07
N GLN A 221 2.79 6.28 -5.16
CA GLN A 221 2.26 7.65 -5.14
C GLN A 221 0.79 7.73 -4.74
N ASN A 222 -0.04 6.78 -5.18
CA ASN A 222 -1.45 6.73 -4.81
C ASN A 222 -1.67 6.49 -3.31
N TYR A 223 -0.70 5.87 -2.65
CA TYR A 223 -0.75 5.60 -1.20
C TYR A 223 0.08 6.58 -0.36
N HIS A 224 0.61 7.65 -0.96
CA HIS A 224 1.39 8.66 -0.23
C HIS A 224 0.60 9.36 0.88
N GLN A 225 -0.71 9.53 0.72
CA GLN A 225 -1.55 10.13 1.75
C GLN A 225 -1.64 9.19 2.96
N GLU A 226 -1.87 7.90 2.74
CA GLU A 226 -1.93 6.87 3.78
C GLU A 226 -0.60 6.72 4.50
N LEU A 227 0.49 6.71 3.75
CA LEU A 227 1.84 6.63 4.32
C LEU A 227 2.18 7.87 5.15
N ARG A 228 1.78 9.07 4.69
CA ARG A 228 1.91 10.31 5.47
C ARG A 228 1.06 10.26 6.73
N PHE A 229 -0.19 9.84 6.64
CA PHE A 229 -1.08 9.70 7.78
C PHE A 229 -0.55 8.67 8.79
N THR A 230 -0.10 7.50 8.34
CA THR A 230 0.54 6.50 9.20
C THR A 230 1.78 7.07 9.91
N ARG A 231 2.61 7.85 9.21
CA ARG A 231 3.80 8.50 9.78
C ARG A 231 3.43 9.55 10.83
N GLN A 232 2.37 10.33 10.61
CA GLN A 232 1.86 11.28 11.59
C GLN A 232 1.37 10.58 12.86
N ILE A 233 0.59 9.50 12.74
CA ILE A 233 0.12 8.72 13.89
C ILE A 233 1.31 8.09 14.63
N LEU A 234 2.33 7.61 13.93
CA LEU A 234 3.56 7.10 14.54
C LEU A 234 4.26 8.19 15.37
N LEU A 235 4.40 9.39 14.83
CA LEU A 235 4.97 10.54 15.55
C LEU A 235 4.19 10.87 16.81
N PHE A 236 2.86 10.99 16.72
CA PHE A 236 2.01 11.23 17.88
C PHE A 236 2.08 10.09 18.90
N SER A 237 2.20 8.85 18.44
CA SER A 237 2.39 7.69 19.32
C SER A 237 3.69 7.79 20.10
N LEU A 238 4.77 8.21 19.44
CA LEU A 238 6.07 8.42 20.09
C LEU A 238 5.99 9.51 21.17
N ILE A 239 5.37 10.64 20.85
CA ILE A 239 5.15 11.74 21.81
C ILE A 239 4.32 11.25 23.00
N ALA A 240 3.24 10.50 22.74
CA ALA A 240 2.40 9.95 23.81
C ALA A 240 3.16 8.96 24.70
N ILE A 241 4.05 8.15 24.16
CA ILE A 241 4.95 7.26 24.94
C ILE A 241 5.86 8.09 25.85
N VAL A 242 6.51 9.13 25.31
CA VAL A 242 7.40 10.00 26.10
C VAL A 242 6.63 10.69 27.23
N LEU A 243 5.45 11.26 26.94
CA LEU A 243 4.61 11.87 27.97
C LEU A 243 4.16 10.86 29.03
N SER A 244 3.81 9.65 28.62
CA SER A 244 3.45 8.56 29.54
C SER A 244 4.63 8.17 30.44
N MET A 245 5.86 8.08 29.87
CA MET A 245 7.08 7.83 30.67
C MET A 245 7.31 8.91 31.71
N ILE A 246 7.17 10.18 31.34
CA ILE A 246 7.29 11.32 32.28
C ILE A 246 6.24 11.23 33.38
N GLY A 247 4.99 10.90 33.01
CA GLY A 247 3.90 10.73 33.99
C GLY A 247 4.15 9.59 34.97
N VAL A 248 4.55 8.41 34.46
CA VAL A 248 4.90 7.24 35.30
C VAL A 248 6.11 7.55 36.19
N PHE A 249 7.13 8.23 35.63
CA PHE A 249 8.31 8.64 36.38
C PHE A 249 7.93 9.58 37.53
N GLY A 250 7.14 10.63 37.27
CA GLY A 250 6.68 11.57 38.31
C GLY A 250 5.84 10.91 39.41
N LEU A 251 4.93 10.00 39.00
CA LEU A 251 4.09 9.24 39.93
C LEU A 251 4.92 8.29 40.80
N THR A 252 5.90 7.63 40.21
CA THR A 252 6.83 6.73 40.94
C THR A 252 7.72 7.50 41.93
N LEU A 253 8.17 8.70 41.53
CA LEU A 253 8.90 9.59 42.43
C LEU A 253 8.05 9.97 43.66
N PHE A 254 6.83 10.48 43.41
CA PHE A 254 5.91 10.87 44.46
C PHE A 254 5.58 9.69 45.41
N GLU A 255 5.26 8.51 44.82
CA GLU A 255 4.93 7.33 45.61
C GLU A 255 6.14 6.80 46.41
N SER A 256 7.36 6.85 45.85
CA SER A 256 8.56 6.49 46.55
C SER A 256 8.84 7.42 47.74
N GLU A 257 8.64 8.73 47.60
CA GLU A 257 8.83 9.69 48.68
C GLU A 257 7.74 9.52 49.75
N TYR A 258 6.47 9.35 49.34
CA TYR A 258 5.37 9.11 50.26
C TYR A 258 5.56 7.84 51.11
N ARG A 259 6.13 6.76 50.53
CA ARG A 259 6.39 5.49 51.20
C ARG A 259 7.82 5.36 51.76
N ARG A 260 8.59 6.45 51.81
CA ARG A 260 10.00 6.44 52.20
C ARG A 260 10.21 5.83 53.57
N LYS A 261 9.35 6.17 54.58
CA LYS A 261 9.38 5.57 55.91
C LYS A 261 9.08 4.06 55.90
N GLU A 262 8.09 3.62 55.14
CA GLU A 262 7.76 2.18 55.00
C GLU A 262 8.91 1.38 54.36
N ILE A 263 9.49 1.91 53.30
CA ILE A 263 10.68 1.32 52.64
C ILE A 263 11.86 1.22 53.59
N GLY A 264 12.13 2.27 54.37
CA GLY A 264 13.20 2.31 55.38
C GLY A 264 13.00 1.23 56.46
N ILE A 265 11.81 1.11 57.02
CA ILE A 265 11.48 0.08 58.04
C ILE A 265 11.65 -1.35 57.46
N ARG A 266 11.12 -1.61 56.28
CA ARG A 266 11.27 -2.92 55.62
C ARG A 266 12.75 -3.28 55.36
N LYS A 267 13.54 -2.31 54.96
CA LYS A 267 14.99 -2.51 54.73
C LYS A 267 15.74 -2.84 56.03
N ILE A 268 15.39 -2.20 57.15
CA ILE A 268 15.95 -2.53 58.46
C ILE A 268 15.51 -3.93 58.93
N MET A 269 14.28 -4.35 58.57
CA MET A 269 13.74 -5.70 58.85
C MET A 269 14.30 -6.78 57.90
N GLY A 270 15.25 -6.43 57.01
CA GLY A 270 15.93 -7.40 56.17
C GLY A 270 15.33 -7.61 54.77
N SER A 271 14.35 -6.80 54.34
CA SER A 271 13.80 -6.92 52.98
C SER A 271 14.84 -6.57 51.94
N SER A 272 14.91 -7.40 50.89
CA SER A 272 15.82 -7.18 49.75
C SER A 272 15.33 -6.04 48.86
N THR A 273 16.26 -5.38 48.15
CA THR A 273 15.91 -4.36 47.14
C THR A 273 14.97 -4.92 46.09
N GLY A 274 15.10 -6.21 45.73
CA GLY A 274 14.26 -6.90 44.77
C GLY A 274 12.80 -6.99 45.23
N GLU A 275 12.53 -7.25 46.50
CA GLU A 275 11.16 -7.29 47.04
C GLU A 275 10.46 -5.95 46.98
N ILE A 276 11.23 -4.88 47.28
CA ILE A 276 10.72 -3.51 47.16
C ILE A 276 10.38 -3.17 45.69
N LEU A 277 11.29 -3.46 44.80
CA LEU A 277 11.08 -3.28 43.35
C LEU A 277 9.84 -4.07 42.84
N TYR A 278 9.70 -5.31 43.28
CA TYR A 278 8.54 -6.16 42.88
C TYR A 278 7.23 -5.56 43.37
N MET A 279 7.17 -5.00 44.57
CA MET A 279 5.99 -4.37 45.12
C MET A 279 5.49 -3.20 44.26
N PHE A 280 6.41 -2.32 43.85
CA PHE A 280 6.09 -1.20 42.95
C PHE A 280 5.72 -1.68 41.55
N THR A 281 6.56 -2.51 40.94
CA THR A 281 6.35 -3.01 39.59
C THR A 281 5.02 -3.77 39.45
N LYS A 282 4.63 -4.61 40.42
CA LYS A 282 3.36 -5.32 40.44
C LYS A 282 2.16 -4.37 40.36
N ARG A 283 2.18 -3.27 41.10
CA ARG A 283 1.06 -2.30 41.09
C ARG A 283 0.91 -1.60 39.73
N TYR A 284 2.01 -1.12 39.16
CA TYR A 284 1.99 -0.50 37.82
C TYR A 284 1.61 -1.50 36.73
N PHE A 285 2.05 -2.76 36.85
CA PHE A 285 1.70 -3.80 35.93
C PHE A 285 0.19 -4.12 35.96
N VAL A 286 -0.43 -4.21 37.14
CA VAL A 286 -1.87 -4.42 37.26
C VAL A 286 -2.65 -3.24 36.63
N MET A 287 -2.24 -2.01 36.90
CA MET A 287 -2.85 -0.82 36.30
C MET A 287 -2.71 -0.85 34.77
N LEU A 288 -1.57 -1.26 34.25
CA LEU A 288 -1.31 -1.39 32.81
C LEU A 288 -2.21 -2.44 32.18
N VAL A 289 -2.39 -3.60 32.84
CA VAL A 289 -3.33 -4.65 32.36
C VAL A 289 -4.74 -4.14 32.28
N VAL A 290 -5.24 -3.42 33.31
CA VAL A 290 -6.60 -2.83 33.29
C VAL A 290 -6.73 -1.83 32.13
N CYS A 291 -5.78 -0.92 31.98
CA CYS A 291 -5.78 0.04 30.87
C CYS A 291 -5.72 -0.65 29.50
N PHE A 292 -4.97 -1.74 29.39
CA PHE A 292 -4.87 -2.49 28.16
C PHE A 292 -6.17 -3.19 27.80
N VAL A 293 -6.82 -3.86 28.77
CA VAL A 293 -8.14 -4.49 28.57
C VAL A 293 -9.17 -3.50 28.06
N LEU A 294 -9.14 -2.25 28.53
CA LEU A 294 -10.00 -1.19 28.02
C LEU A 294 -9.57 -0.69 26.62
N ALA A 295 -8.25 -0.62 26.36
CA ALA A 295 -7.73 -0.11 25.10
C ALA A 295 -7.92 -1.05 23.91
N VAL A 296 -7.96 -2.38 24.14
CA VAL A 296 -8.11 -3.39 23.08
C VAL A 296 -9.42 -3.25 22.29
N PRO A 297 -10.60 -3.17 22.89
CA PRO A 297 -11.86 -3.00 22.16
C PRO A 297 -11.87 -1.74 21.29
N PHE A 298 -11.42 -0.61 21.84
CA PHE A 298 -11.34 0.64 21.09
C PHE A 298 -10.32 0.57 19.96
N GLY A 299 -9.15 -0.02 20.20
CA GLY A 299 -8.11 -0.19 19.18
C GLY A 299 -8.56 -1.12 18.06
N TRP A 300 -9.30 -2.17 18.38
CA TRP A 300 -9.89 -3.06 17.41
C TRP A 300 -10.98 -2.37 16.58
N TRP A 301 -11.88 -1.65 17.24
CA TRP A 301 -12.97 -0.94 16.57
C TRP A 301 -12.46 0.10 15.57
N ILE A 302 -11.55 0.98 16.00
CA ILE A 302 -10.94 1.99 15.11
C ILE A 302 -10.16 1.35 13.99
N GLY A 303 -9.39 0.29 14.28
CA GLY A 303 -8.64 -0.44 13.26
C GLY A 303 -9.54 -1.13 12.24
N HIS A 304 -10.65 -1.69 12.70
CA HIS A 304 -11.65 -2.34 11.85
C HIS A 304 -12.35 -1.32 10.94
N ASP A 305 -12.87 -0.25 11.51
CA ASP A 305 -13.54 0.84 10.79
C ASP A 305 -12.61 1.45 9.71
N TRP A 306 -11.33 1.69 10.06
CA TRP A 306 -10.35 2.16 9.08
C TRP A 306 -10.10 1.15 7.97
N LEU A 307 -10.00 -0.14 8.29
CA LEU A 307 -9.81 -1.21 7.29
C LEU A 307 -11.05 -1.36 6.39
N GLU A 308 -12.24 -1.00 6.83
CA GLU A 308 -13.45 -1.05 6.00
C GLU A 308 -13.38 -0.13 4.78
N SER A 309 -12.55 0.88 4.81
CA SER A 309 -12.29 1.75 3.66
C SER A 309 -11.44 1.10 2.55
N PHE A 310 -10.98 -0.14 2.75
CA PHE A 310 -10.20 -0.89 1.75
C PHE A 310 -11.00 -2.07 1.22
N SER A 311 -10.90 -2.31 -0.09
CA SER A 311 -11.52 -3.47 -0.75
C SER A 311 -10.89 -4.80 -0.29
N ASP A 312 -9.56 -4.84 -0.23
CA ASP A 312 -8.83 -5.98 0.32
C ASP A 312 -8.19 -5.62 1.65
N LYS A 313 -8.54 -6.38 2.66
CA LYS A 313 -8.19 -6.10 4.06
C LYS A 313 -7.20 -7.14 4.57
N THR A 314 -6.14 -6.67 5.23
CA THR A 314 -5.34 -7.60 6.04
C THR A 314 -6.13 -8.04 7.28
N PRO A 315 -6.11 -9.32 7.66
CA PRO A 315 -6.76 -9.73 8.90
C PRO A 315 -6.09 -9.07 10.11
N ILE A 316 -6.90 -8.55 11.04
CA ILE A 316 -6.41 -8.02 12.30
C ILE A 316 -5.87 -9.18 13.13
N ARG A 317 -4.56 -9.30 13.21
CA ARG A 317 -3.89 -10.42 13.90
C ARG A 317 -3.71 -10.12 15.38
N ALA A 318 -4.05 -11.07 16.24
CA ALA A 318 -3.94 -10.93 17.70
C ALA A 318 -2.52 -10.58 18.19
N TRP A 319 -1.47 -10.99 17.46
CA TRP A 319 -0.09 -10.69 17.84
C TRP A 319 0.22 -9.19 17.88
N VAL A 320 -0.49 -8.34 17.10
CA VAL A 320 -0.32 -6.88 17.13
C VAL A 320 -0.67 -6.31 18.49
N PHE A 321 -1.74 -6.83 19.10
CA PHE A 321 -2.15 -6.44 20.45
C PHE A 321 -1.14 -6.93 21.49
N VAL A 322 -0.69 -8.18 21.37
CA VAL A 322 0.31 -8.76 22.27
C VAL A 322 1.63 -7.99 22.18
N ALA A 323 2.11 -7.70 20.98
CA ALA A 323 3.34 -6.93 20.77
C ALA A 323 3.24 -5.52 21.35
N SER A 324 2.09 -4.85 21.15
CA SER A 324 1.82 -3.52 21.71
C SER A 324 1.82 -3.55 23.25
N PHE A 325 1.21 -4.58 23.85
CA PHE A 325 1.22 -4.77 25.31
C PHE A 325 2.62 -5.00 25.84
N LEU A 326 3.39 -5.89 25.20
CA LEU A 326 4.76 -6.19 25.61
C LEU A 326 5.67 -4.98 25.52
N LEU A 327 5.53 -4.18 24.45
CA LEU A 327 6.31 -2.96 24.26
C LEU A 327 6.03 -1.95 25.38
N VAL A 328 4.76 -1.65 25.66
CA VAL A 328 4.38 -0.70 26.70
C VAL A 328 4.74 -1.23 28.08
N SER A 329 4.56 -2.53 28.34
CA SER A 329 4.97 -3.18 29.60
C SER A 329 6.48 -3.06 29.83
N LEU A 330 7.28 -3.34 28.80
CA LEU A 330 8.72 -3.24 28.87
C LEU A 330 9.17 -1.81 29.23
N ILE A 331 8.62 -0.82 28.52
CA ILE A 331 8.94 0.60 28.75
C ILE A 331 8.56 0.99 30.18
N THR A 332 7.34 0.62 30.63
CA THR A 332 6.84 0.95 31.97
C THR A 332 7.69 0.30 33.06
N VAL A 333 7.98 -1.01 32.92
CA VAL A 333 8.82 -1.75 33.89
C VAL A 333 10.21 -1.18 33.96
N LEU A 334 10.84 -0.87 32.82
CA LEU A 334 12.15 -0.24 32.81
C LEU A 334 12.16 1.13 33.52
N THR A 335 11.15 1.97 33.25
CA THR A 335 11.02 3.30 33.86
C THR A 335 10.87 3.19 35.38
N VAL A 336 9.95 2.32 35.85
CA VAL A 336 9.69 2.10 37.28
C VAL A 336 10.91 1.49 37.98
N THR A 337 11.51 0.46 37.36
CA THR A 337 12.69 -0.22 37.95
C THR A 337 13.87 0.73 38.09
N PHE A 338 14.16 1.53 37.05
CA PHE A 338 15.25 2.51 37.09
C PHE A 338 15.05 3.51 38.23
N GLN A 339 13.88 4.05 38.39
CA GLN A 339 13.54 5.02 39.40
C GLN A 339 13.57 4.43 40.83
N CYS A 340 12.91 3.28 41.01
CA CYS A 340 12.91 2.61 42.31
C CYS A 340 14.28 2.11 42.72
N TRP A 341 15.11 1.64 41.79
CA TRP A 341 16.50 1.22 42.06
C TRP A 341 17.33 2.38 42.54
N LYS A 342 17.22 3.56 41.93
CA LYS A 342 17.89 4.77 42.36
C LYS A 342 17.51 5.14 43.82
N ASN A 343 16.22 5.17 44.10
CA ASN A 343 15.70 5.55 45.43
C ASN A 343 16.00 4.48 46.51
N ALA A 344 15.96 3.20 46.14
CA ALA A 344 16.27 2.12 47.07
C ALA A 344 17.77 2.05 47.47
N ASN A 345 18.66 2.60 46.66
CA ASN A 345 20.07 2.68 46.96
C ASN A 345 20.49 3.96 47.77
N GLU A 346 19.56 4.85 48.04
CA GLU A 346 19.82 5.97 48.95
C GLU A 346 20.01 5.48 50.39
N ASN A 347 20.87 6.19 51.15
CA ASN A 347 21.29 5.81 52.49
C ASN A 347 20.07 5.82 53.45
N PRO A 348 19.69 4.70 54.08
CA PRO A 348 18.50 4.57 54.93
C PRO A 348 18.52 5.52 56.16
N VAL A 349 19.69 5.95 56.63
CA VAL A 349 19.85 6.87 57.76
C VAL A 349 19.30 8.27 57.45
N ARG A 350 19.39 8.73 56.19
CA ARG A 350 18.80 9.98 55.73
C ARG A 350 17.28 9.92 55.63
N SER A 351 16.74 8.73 55.38
CA SER A 351 15.29 8.51 55.21
C SER A 351 14.47 8.59 56.52
N ILE A 352 15.14 8.43 57.67
CA ILE A 352 14.50 8.45 58.99
C ILE A 352 14.69 9.78 59.70
N LYS A 353 15.68 10.61 59.32
CA LYS A 353 16.08 11.84 59.99
C LYS A 353 15.45 13.14 59.46
N THR A 354 14.57 13.05 58.45
CA THR A 354 13.82 14.21 57.93
C THR A 354 12.51 14.35 58.69
N GLU A 355 12.51 15.18 59.71
CA GLU A 355 11.36 15.95 60.17
C GLU A 355 11.19 17.16 59.28
#